data_9805b3bb00e5501e42e1ddfec09188d7
#
_entry.id   9805b3bb00e5501e42e1ddfec09188d7
#
_cell.length_a   1.000
_cell.length_b   1.000
_cell.length_c   1.000
_cell.angle_alpha   90.00
_cell.angle_beta   90.00
_cell.angle_gamma   90.00
#
_symmetry.space_group_name_H-M   'P 1'
#
loop_
_entity.id
_entity.type
_entity.pdbx_description
1 polymer ?
#
loop_
_entity_poly.entity_id
_entity_poly.type
_entity_poly.pdbx_seq_one_letter_code
_entity_poly.pdbx_strand_id
1 'polypeptide(L)'
;MSTTHRRKVSGRNKAIGGIVAAAVVGGGAFLFSGTALAAGVGAAYTKTSDWSTGYTAQYVITNDTGQAKGDWTLEFDLPSGAGLSSLWNGTSTVSGQHVTVKPPSWDKDGLAAGESVTVGFVVNGTADPKGCVIDGAKCSVDDGATPEPSGRPTQSPTPTPTPTATRPPTSTPTPTSTPTPTPSASQTTGSGTTTGAGFAPYVDTSLYPAFDLVGSATATGVKDYNLAFITDGGGCTPKWGGVTDLASDGVASQIGALRAKGGDVRVSFGGASGSELATTCSSADALAAAYGKAVDAYNLTKVDFDVEGGALPNTTANANRAKAIAKLQQQHPNLDVSFTLPVMPEGLTQDGVNLLSNAKSNGVKISAVNIMAMDYGPSYNGDMGTYAEQAATATQAQVKSVLGLSDSAAWKSVAITPMIGVNDVAAETFKVDDATQLVAFAKSKGLGWLSMWSATRDKQCPGGAKNSADATCSSIVQDAGAFSKAFGAYK
;
A
#
# COMPACT_ATOMS: atom_id res chain seq x y z
N MET A 1 -6.36 -47.60 43.28
CA MET A 1 -4.95 -47.35 42.86
C MET A 1 -4.99 -46.60 41.54
N SER A 2 -4.74 -45.32 41.64
CA SER A 2 -4.83 -44.39 40.54
C SER A 2 -3.41 -44.07 40.08
N THR A 3 -3.12 -44.17 38.78
CA THR A 3 -1.84 -43.75 38.21
C THR A 3 -2.09 -42.76 37.09
N THR A 4 -1.91 -41.50 37.43
CA THR A 4 -1.91 -40.34 36.56
C THR A 4 -0.59 -40.30 35.78
N HIS A 5 -0.62 -40.38 34.45
CA HIS A 5 0.53 -40.06 33.60
C HIS A 5 0.46 -38.58 33.15
N ARG A 6 1.29 -37.77 33.79
CA ARG A 6 1.63 -36.42 33.32
C ARG A 6 2.67 -36.54 32.21
N ARG A 7 2.33 -36.16 30.99
CA ARG A 7 3.31 -35.87 29.93
C ARG A 7 3.91 -34.49 30.17
N LYS A 8 5.21 -34.42 30.40
CA LYS A 8 6.02 -33.20 30.38
C LYS A 8 6.19 -32.75 28.93
N VAL A 9 5.72 -31.57 28.61
CA VAL A 9 6.09 -30.87 27.39
C VAL A 9 7.34 -30.06 27.71
N SER A 10 8.45 -30.35 27.01
CA SER A 10 9.73 -29.66 27.11
C SER A 10 9.65 -28.37 26.33
N GLY A 11 9.55 -27.24 27.01
CA GLY A 11 9.72 -25.92 26.42
C GLY A 11 11.19 -25.67 26.10
N ARG A 12 11.49 -25.46 24.83
CA ARG A 12 12.75 -24.88 24.39
C ARG A 12 12.55 -23.37 24.26
N ASN A 13 12.90 -22.65 25.31
CA ASN A 13 13.06 -21.20 25.26
C ASN A 13 14.25 -20.87 24.35
N LYS A 14 14.01 -20.27 23.23
CA LYS A 14 15.03 -19.50 22.51
C LYS A 14 14.93 -18.05 23.01
N ALA A 15 15.85 -17.69 23.87
CA ALA A 15 16.09 -16.31 24.23
C ALA A 15 16.71 -15.60 23.02
N ILE A 16 15.96 -14.70 22.41
CA ILE A 16 16.51 -13.71 21.47
C ILE A 16 16.88 -12.52 22.36
N GLY A 17 18.20 -12.32 22.52
CA GLY A 17 18.74 -11.17 23.24
C GLY A 17 18.52 -9.91 22.44
N GLY A 18 17.63 -9.04 22.90
CA GLY A 18 17.51 -7.68 22.41
C GLY A 18 18.71 -6.86 22.85
N ILE A 19 19.50 -6.39 21.91
CA ILE A 19 20.48 -5.32 22.16
C ILE A 19 19.73 -4.01 21.99
N VAL A 20 19.47 -3.35 23.13
CA VAL A 20 19.00 -1.97 23.15
C VAL A 20 20.19 -1.08 22.82
N ALA A 21 20.29 -0.62 21.60
CA ALA A 21 21.17 0.49 21.26
C ALA A 21 20.42 1.81 21.56
N ALA A 22 20.80 2.45 22.65
CA ALA A 22 20.33 3.80 22.97
C ALA A 22 20.93 4.77 21.94
N ALA A 23 20.15 5.19 20.96
CA ALA A 23 20.50 6.31 20.09
C ALA A 23 20.22 7.61 20.86
N VAL A 24 21.28 8.32 21.20
CA VAL A 24 21.22 9.70 21.72
C VAL A 24 20.73 10.59 20.59
N VAL A 25 19.49 11.05 20.68
CA VAL A 25 18.93 12.08 19.79
C VAL A 25 19.55 13.42 20.20
N GLY A 26 20.64 13.78 19.54
CA GLY A 26 21.16 15.16 19.54
C GLY A 26 20.35 15.97 18.53
N GLY A 27 19.37 16.76 18.99
CA GLY A 27 18.71 17.77 18.19
C GLY A 27 19.72 18.86 17.81
N GLY A 28 20.30 18.74 16.62
CA GLY A 28 21.10 19.77 15.97
C GLY A 28 20.22 20.48 14.94
N ALA A 29 19.73 21.68 15.30
CA ALA A 29 19.27 22.63 14.31
C ALA A 29 20.48 23.04 13.45
N PHE A 30 20.59 22.50 12.27
CA PHE A 30 21.57 22.95 11.29
C PHE A 30 21.15 24.29 10.73
N LEU A 31 21.66 25.37 11.34
CA LEU A 31 21.68 26.68 10.71
C LEU A 31 22.74 26.63 9.60
N PHE A 32 22.29 26.54 8.36
CA PHE A 32 23.16 26.68 7.20
C PHE A 32 23.68 28.11 7.13
N SER A 33 24.92 28.32 7.60
CA SER A 33 25.68 29.53 7.31
C SER A 33 26.16 29.45 5.87
N GLY A 34 25.69 30.38 5.04
CA GLY A 34 25.82 30.34 3.59
C GLY A 34 27.25 30.24 3.07
N THR A 35 27.45 29.22 2.26
CA THR A 35 28.21 29.26 1.04
C THR A 35 27.24 28.82 -0.07
N ALA A 36 27.13 29.61 -1.12
CA ALA A 36 26.29 29.29 -2.27
C ALA A 36 26.78 27.97 -2.88
N LEU A 37 26.12 26.86 -2.53
CA LEU A 37 26.28 25.57 -3.20
C LEU A 37 25.69 25.75 -4.61
N ALA A 38 26.38 25.27 -5.62
CA ALA A 38 25.85 25.22 -6.98
C ALA A 38 24.56 24.40 -6.96
N ALA A 39 23.44 25.01 -7.41
CA ALA A 39 22.16 24.36 -7.48
C ALA A 39 22.26 23.10 -8.36
N GLY A 40 22.06 21.94 -7.77
CA GLY A 40 22.16 20.63 -8.42
C GLY A 40 21.12 19.66 -7.88
N VAL A 41 21.03 18.46 -8.48
CA VAL A 41 20.31 17.34 -7.85
C VAL A 41 21.28 16.66 -6.91
N GLY A 42 20.87 16.45 -5.67
CA GLY A 42 21.64 15.74 -4.63
C GLY A 42 21.00 14.42 -4.24
N ALA A 43 21.78 13.46 -3.70
CA ALA A 43 21.25 12.25 -3.11
C ALA A 43 21.95 11.96 -1.79
N ALA A 44 21.18 11.54 -0.76
CA ALA A 44 21.68 11.20 0.57
C ALA A 44 21.27 9.77 0.92
N TYR A 45 22.25 8.95 1.29
CA TYR A 45 22.05 7.55 1.70
C TYR A 45 21.69 7.45 3.19
N THR A 46 20.77 6.53 3.51
CA THR A 46 20.47 6.14 4.88
C THR A 46 20.09 4.66 4.92
N LYS A 47 20.74 3.87 5.78
CA LYS A 47 20.30 2.52 6.13
C LYS A 47 19.19 2.64 7.16
N THR A 48 18.01 2.10 6.88
CA THR A 48 16.82 2.23 7.75
C THR A 48 16.63 1.05 8.68
N SER A 49 17.03 -0.16 8.27
CA SER A 49 17.05 -1.35 9.13
C SER A 49 18.05 -2.37 8.60
N ASP A 50 18.54 -3.26 9.48
CA ASP A 50 19.43 -4.35 9.11
C ASP A 50 19.10 -5.63 9.86
N TRP A 51 19.39 -6.77 9.24
CA TRP A 51 19.29 -8.12 9.81
C TRP A 51 20.47 -8.97 9.34
N SER A 52 20.58 -10.19 9.86
CA SER A 52 21.75 -11.05 9.65
C SER A 52 22.10 -11.36 8.20
N THR A 53 21.16 -11.26 7.26
CA THR A 53 21.33 -11.62 5.85
C THR A 53 21.03 -10.49 4.88
N GLY A 54 20.63 -9.29 5.37
CA GLY A 54 20.26 -8.17 4.51
C GLY A 54 19.95 -6.90 5.27
N TYR A 55 19.54 -5.88 4.54
CA TYR A 55 19.13 -4.61 5.10
C TYR A 55 18.15 -3.89 4.18
N THR A 56 17.40 -2.94 4.76
CA THR A 56 16.66 -1.92 4.03
C THR A 56 17.41 -0.60 4.10
N ALA A 57 17.46 0.10 2.98
CA ALA A 57 18.08 1.41 2.89
C ALA A 57 17.33 2.31 1.92
N GLN A 58 17.69 3.58 1.89
CA GLN A 58 17.09 4.57 1.00
C GLN A 58 18.11 5.61 0.54
N TYR A 59 17.85 6.18 -0.61
CA TYR A 59 18.43 7.43 -1.07
C TYR A 59 17.34 8.50 -1.11
N VAL A 60 17.56 9.62 -0.44
CA VAL A 60 16.72 10.82 -0.58
C VAL A 60 17.33 11.69 -1.66
N ILE A 61 16.64 11.80 -2.79
CA ILE A 61 17.07 12.60 -3.95
C ILE A 61 16.36 13.94 -3.85
N THR A 62 17.12 15.05 -3.80
CA THR A 62 16.60 16.41 -3.69
C THR A 62 16.97 17.23 -4.92
N ASN A 63 16.01 17.90 -5.49
CA ASN A 63 16.23 18.83 -6.60
C ASN A 63 16.44 20.26 -6.09
N ASP A 64 17.68 20.63 -5.83
CA ASP A 64 18.05 22.01 -5.44
C ASP A 64 18.23 22.95 -6.64
N THR A 65 17.86 22.52 -7.85
CA THR A 65 17.85 23.39 -9.02
C THR A 65 16.61 24.29 -8.98
N GLY A 66 16.67 25.43 -9.63
CA GLY A 66 15.52 26.35 -9.75
C GLY A 66 14.45 25.90 -10.75
N GLN A 67 14.50 24.66 -11.27
CA GLN A 67 13.60 24.13 -12.31
C GLN A 67 13.25 22.67 -12.04
N ALA A 68 12.09 22.21 -12.53
CA ALA A 68 11.71 20.82 -12.43
C ALA A 68 12.67 19.90 -13.22
N LYS A 69 12.96 18.72 -12.65
CA LYS A 69 13.84 17.69 -13.19
C LYS A 69 13.06 16.40 -13.43
N GLY A 70 12.77 16.07 -14.68
CA GLY A 70 12.01 14.87 -15.05
C GLY A 70 12.84 13.61 -15.29
N ASP A 71 14.18 13.70 -15.30
CA ASP A 71 15.07 12.67 -15.85
C ASP A 71 16.32 12.39 -15.00
N TRP A 72 16.23 12.51 -13.67
CA TRP A 72 17.36 12.18 -12.80
C TRP A 72 17.77 10.71 -12.91
N THR A 73 19.07 10.44 -12.73
CA THR A 73 19.64 9.09 -12.75
C THR A 73 20.55 8.91 -11.53
N LEU A 74 20.15 7.98 -10.65
CA LEU A 74 20.95 7.55 -9.50
C LEU A 74 21.68 6.24 -9.84
N GLU A 75 22.97 6.17 -9.53
CA GLU A 75 23.79 4.98 -9.76
C GLU A 75 24.57 4.63 -8.49
N PHE A 76 24.72 3.35 -8.19
CA PHE A 76 25.52 2.85 -7.07
C PHE A 76 25.91 1.39 -7.28
N ASP A 77 26.97 0.97 -6.60
CA ASP A 77 27.47 -0.41 -6.65
C ASP A 77 27.14 -1.16 -5.36
N LEU A 78 26.55 -2.34 -5.49
CA LEU A 78 26.40 -3.28 -4.38
C LEU A 78 27.71 -4.01 -4.13
N PRO A 79 28.02 -4.35 -2.86
CA PRO A 79 29.18 -5.19 -2.54
C PRO A 79 29.11 -6.55 -3.22
N SER A 80 30.29 -7.14 -3.48
CA SER A 80 30.39 -8.48 -4.07
C SER A 80 29.60 -9.51 -3.24
N GLY A 81 28.74 -10.27 -3.91
CA GLY A 81 27.87 -11.26 -3.28
C GLY A 81 26.57 -10.70 -2.71
N ALA A 82 26.37 -9.38 -2.70
CA ALA A 82 25.10 -8.77 -2.39
C ALA A 82 24.21 -8.68 -3.64
N GLY A 83 22.89 -8.63 -3.44
CA GLY A 83 21.91 -8.50 -4.52
C GLY A 83 20.79 -7.56 -4.14
N LEU A 84 20.33 -6.73 -5.09
CA LEU A 84 19.12 -5.93 -4.93
C LEU A 84 17.91 -6.86 -4.92
N SER A 85 17.18 -6.89 -3.81
CA SER A 85 15.98 -7.73 -3.64
C SER A 85 14.72 -7.02 -4.08
N SER A 86 14.58 -5.75 -3.73
CA SER A 86 13.47 -4.89 -4.15
C SER A 86 13.90 -3.43 -4.17
N LEU A 87 13.17 -2.60 -4.92
CA LEU A 87 13.35 -1.14 -4.96
C LEU A 87 12.00 -0.49 -5.24
N TRP A 88 11.73 0.64 -4.59
CA TRP A 88 10.50 1.42 -4.78
C TRP A 88 10.80 2.90 -4.99
N ASN A 89 9.81 3.62 -5.53
CA ASN A 89 9.89 5.02 -5.98
C ASN A 89 10.95 5.28 -7.05
N GLY A 90 11.33 4.24 -7.81
CA GLY A 90 12.23 4.31 -8.95
C GLY A 90 12.11 3.08 -9.83
N THR A 91 12.66 3.16 -11.03
CA THR A 91 12.82 2.01 -11.92
C THR A 91 14.29 1.62 -11.95
N SER A 92 14.64 0.42 -11.49
CA SER A 92 16.03 -0.05 -11.44
C SER A 92 16.40 -0.94 -12.62
N THR A 93 17.65 -0.84 -13.03
CA THR A 93 18.35 -1.78 -13.91
C THR A 93 19.61 -2.25 -13.19
N VAL A 94 19.81 -3.56 -13.09
CA VAL A 94 20.99 -4.15 -12.42
C VAL A 94 21.86 -4.85 -13.44
N SER A 95 23.16 -4.51 -13.47
CA SER A 95 24.17 -5.13 -14.31
C SER A 95 25.34 -5.58 -13.45
N GLY A 96 25.38 -6.86 -13.10
CA GLY A 96 26.32 -7.38 -12.10
C GLY A 96 26.04 -6.81 -10.72
N GLN A 97 26.97 -6.01 -10.19
CA GLN A 97 26.80 -5.29 -8.91
C GLN A 97 26.36 -3.84 -9.08
N HIS A 98 26.36 -3.33 -10.31
CA HIS A 98 25.99 -1.96 -10.61
C HIS A 98 24.47 -1.82 -10.73
N VAL A 99 23.91 -0.86 -9.98
CA VAL A 99 22.48 -0.53 -9.96
C VAL A 99 22.30 0.87 -10.53
N THR A 100 21.47 1.00 -11.55
CA THR A 100 21.03 2.29 -12.12
C THR A 100 19.55 2.46 -11.81
N VAL A 101 19.16 3.60 -11.25
CA VAL A 101 17.77 3.93 -10.90
C VAL A 101 17.36 5.21 -11.62
N LYS A 102 16.17 5.21 -12.17
CA LYS A 102 15.53 6.35 -12.85
C LYS A 102 14.15 6.62 -12.25
N PRO A 103 13.56 7.80 -12.48
CA PRO A 103 12.17 8.07 -12.12
C PRO A 103 11.26 6.94 -12.63
N PRO A 104 10.17 6.61 -11.90
CA PRO A 104 9.18 5.67 -12.39
C PRO A 104 8.56 6.18 -13.70
N SER A 105 8.21 5.28 -14.62
CA SER A 105 7.67 5.65 -15.94
C SER A 105 6.31 6.38 -15.88
N TRP A 106 5.63 6.33 -14.76
CA TRP A 106 4.38 7.06 -14.49
C TRP A 106 4.62 8.49 -13.98
N ASP A 107 5.79 8.77 -13.39
CA ASP A 107 6.20 10.12 -12.95
C ASP A 107 6.77 10.88 -14.17
N LYS A 108 5.90 11.61 -14.84
CA LYS A 108 6.26 12.41 -16.01
C LYS A 108 6.63 13.84 -15.66
N ASP A 109 6.24 14.28 -14.49
CA ASP A 109 6.45 15.65 -14.03
C ASP A 109 7.80 15.77 -13.30
N GLY A 110 8.35 14.64 -12.82
CA GLY A 110 9.62 14.57 -12.11
C GLY A 110 9.64 15.37 -10.81
N LEU A 111 10.83 15.70 -10.34
CA LEU A 111 11.03 16.50 -9.13
C LEU A 111 10.87 17.99 -9.44
N ALA A 112 9.91 18.66 -8.83
CA ALA A 112 9.82 20.11 -8.85
C ALA A 112 11.04 20.76 -8.18
N ALA A 113 11.25 22.06 -8.38
CA ALA A 113 12.32 22.81 -7.73
C ALA A 113 12.14 22.76 -6.19
N GLY A 114 13.16 22.29 -5.49
CA GLY A 114 13.15 22.10 -4.03
C GLY A 114 12.43 20.82 -3.55
N GLU A 115 11.92 20.02 -4.43
CA GLU A 115 11.25 18.76 -4.09
C GLU A 115 12.25 17.63 -3.87
N SER A 116 11.86 16.65 -3.05
CA SER A 116 12.64 15.44 -2.79
C SER A 116 11.81 14.20 -3.02
N VAL A 117 12.45 13.15 -3.55
CA VAL A 117 11.89 11.79 -3.62
C VAL A 117 12.77 10.84 -2.82
N THR A 118 12.15 9.92 -2.10
CA THR A 118 12.86 8.86 -1.38
C THR A 118 12.80 7.57 -2.20
N VAL A 119 13.93 7.13 -2.72
CA VAL A 119 14.09 5.83 -3.37
C VAL A 119 14.53 4.82 -2.31
N GLY A 120 13.64 3.92 -1.92
CA GLY A 120 13.97 2.88 -0.95
C GLY A 120 14.28 1.55 -1.61
N PHE A 121 15.08 0.70 -0.95
CA PHE A 121 15.48 -0.60 -1.48
C PHE A 121 15.88 -1.60 -0.39
N VAL A 122 15.77 -2.87 -0.74
CA VAL A 122 16.20 -4.00 0.10
C VAL A 122 17.37 -4.70 -0.58
N VAL A 123 18.41 -4.99 0.21
CA VAL A 123 19.61 -5.70 -0.24
C VAL A 123 19.76 -7.01 0.53
N ASN A 124 19.99 -8.10 -0.21
CA ASN A 124 20.50 -9.34 0.35
C ASN A 124 22.03 -9.20 0.46
N GLY A 125 22.53 -9.04 1.69
CA GLY A 125 23.92 -8.74 2.00
C GLY A 125 23.98 -7.74 3.15
N THR A 126 25.11 -7.65 3.86
CA THR A 126 25.20 -6.85 5.10
C THR A 126 26.01 -5.56 4.93
N ALA A 127 26.80 -5.44 3.87
CA ALA A 127 27.64 -4.28 3.64
C ALA A 127 26.92 -3.23 2.78
N ASP A 128 27.16 -1.95 3.08
CA ASP A 128 26.54 -0.81 2.41
C ASP A 128 26.97 -0.66 0.95
N PRO A 129 26.13 -0.06 0.09
CA PRO A 129 26.47 0.25 -1.28
C PRO A 129 27.61 1.30 -1.34
N LYS A 130 28.30 1.36 -2.46
CA LYS A 130 29.42 2.28 -2.70
C LYS A 130 29.27 2.98 -4.05
N GLY A 131 30.08 4.00 -4.27
CA GLY A 131 30.18 4.66 -5.57
C GLY A 131 28.94 5.40 -6.00
N CYS A 132 28.12 5.89 -5.05
CA CYS A 132 26.88 6.57 -5.37
C CYS A 132 27.10 7.84 -6.18
N VAL A 133 26.35 7.95 -7.30
CA VAL A 133 26.35 9.09 -8.21
C VAL A 133 24.90 9.45 -8.57
N ILE A 134 24.57 10.73 -8.57
CA ILE A 134 23.28 11.28 -9.04
C ILE A 134 23.54 12.32 -10.13
N ASP A 135 23.05 12.08 -11.34
CA ASP A 135 23.28 12.93 -12.52
C ASP A 135 24.76 13.28 -12.75
N GLY A 136 25.66 12.35 -12.46
CA GLY A 136 27.11 12.53 -12.58
C GLY A 136 27.79 13.21 -11.39
N ALA A 137 27.04 13.64 -10.36
CA ALA A 137 27.56 14.19 -9.12
C ALA A 137 27.61 13.10 -8.02
N LYS A 138 28.66 13.09 -7.18
CA LYS A 138 28.75 12.16 -6.04
C LYS A 138 27.63 12.43 -5.00
N CYS A 139 27.08 11.37 -4.46
CA CYS A 139 26.12 11.47 -3.35
C CYS A 139 26.78 11.90 -2.04
N SER A 140 26.00 12.45 -1.11
CA SER A 140 26.48 13.17 0.08
C SER A 140 27.09 12.31 1.20
N VAL A 141 27.14 10.97 1.10
CA VAL A 141 27.50 10.09 2.24
C VAL A 141 28.54 9.00 1.93
N ASP A 142 29.03 8.89 0.70
CA ASP A 142 29.91 7.76 0.31
C ASP A 142 31.33 7.79 0.91
N ASP A 143 31.83 8.89 1.47
CA ASP A 143 33.18 8.96 2.06
C ASP A 143 33.30 10.00 3.19
N GLY A 144 32.23 10.39 3.85
CA GLY A 144 32.27 11.45 4.87
C GLY A 144 32.60 12.83 4.29
N ALA A 145 32.47 13.00 2.98
CA ALA A 145 32.74 14.25 2.27
C ALA A 145 31.44 15.00 1.97
N THR A 146 31.47 16.29 2.15
CA THR A 146 30.46 17.23 1.67
C THR A 146 30.32 17.09 0.14
N PRO A 147 29.11 17.17 -0.46
CA PRO A 147 28.92 17.07 -1.89
C PRO A 147 29.81 18.08 -2.64
N GLU A 148 30.65 17.60 -3.53
CA GLU A 148 31.45 18.47 -4.39
C GLU A 148 30.69 18.69 -5.69
N PRO A 149 30.37 19.93 -6.08
CA PRO A 149 29.61 20.20 -7.32
C PRO A 149 30.47 19.90 -8.54
N SER A 150 29.99 19.03 -9.42
CA SER A 150 30.67 18.81 -10.69
C SER A 150 30.62 20.02 -11.60
N GLY A 151 31.82 20.50 -11.96
CA GLY A 151 32.09 21.27 -13.15
C GLY A 151 31.44 22.65 -13.27
N ARG A 152 32.23 23.66 -12.93
CA ARG A 152 31.99 25.07 -13.29
C ARG A 152 31.77 25.20 -14.80
N PRO A 153 30.62 25.69 -15.30
CA PRO A 153 30.52 26.13 -16.67
C PRO A 153 31.40 27.40 -16.84
N THR A 154 32.30 27.34 -17.81
CA THR A 154 33.03 28.52 -18.29
C THR A 154 32.03 29.59 -18.70
N GLN A 155 32.16 30.79 -18.10
CA GLN A 155 31.33 31.96 -18.42
C GLN A 155 31.50 32.32 -19.90
N SER A 156 30.43 32.27 -20.64
CA SER A 156 30.29 32.94 -21.92
C SER A 156 29.82 34.39 -21.69
N PRO A 157 30.31 35.37 -22.45
CA PRO A 157 30.09 36.77 -22.11
C PRO A 157 28.63 37.20 -22.29
N THR A 158 28.16 37.99 -21.34
CA THR A 158 26.85 38.63 -21.26
C THR A 158 26.54 39.44 -22.54
N PRO A 159 25.40 39.22 -23.22
CA PRO A 159 24.93 40.16 -24.24
C PRO A 159 24.25 41.38 -23.61
N THR A 160 24.65 42.55 -24.07
CA THR A 160 24.07 43.87 -23.76
C THR A 160 22.60 43.93 -24.16
N PRO A 161 21.68 44.54 -23.35
CA PRO A 161 20.27 44.62 -23.69
C PRO A 161 20.00 45.60 -24.81
N THR A 162 19.31 45.11 -25.85
CA THR A 162 18.75 45.95 -26.93
C THR A 162 17.35 46.44 -26.53
N PRO A 163 16.98 47.71 -26.79
CA PRO A 163 15.72 48.27 -26.33
C PRO A 163 14.50 47.72 -27.07
N THR A 164 13.48 47.37 -26.29
CA THR A 164 12.19 46.80 -26.72
C THR A 164 11.37 47.84 -27.50
N ALA A 165 10.97 47.52 -28.72
CA ALA A 165 10.01 48.29 -29.49
C ALA A 165 8.57 47.99 -29.05
N THR A 166 7.83 49.04 -28.71
CA THR A 166 6.42 49.01 -28.31
C THR A 166 5.51 48.69 -29.50
N ARG A 167 4.68 47.66 -29.42
CA ARG A 167 3.68 47.29 -30.42
C ARG A 167 2.30 47.83 -30.04
N PRO A 168 1.52 48.41 -31.01
CA PRO A 168 0.17 48.93 -30.79
C PRO A 168 -0.87 47.80 -30.55
N PRO A 169 -2.01 48.10 -29.91
CA PRO A 169 -3.03 47.11 -29.57
C PRO A 169 -3.82 46.67 -30.80
N THR A 170 -3.99 45.33 -30.92
CA THR A 170 -4.83 44.68 -31.95
C THR A 170 -6.22 44.45 -31.41
N SER A 171 -7.22 44.76 -32.20
CA SER A 171 -8.67 44.68 -31.96
C SER A 171 -9.16 43.25 -31.69
N THR A 172 -10.11 43.16 -30.74
CA THR A 172 -10.87 41.96 -30.36
C THR A 172 -11.79 41.53 -31.50
N PRO A 173 -11.81 40.21 -31.88
CA PRO A 173 -12.86 39.71 -32.76
C PRO A 173 -14.12 39.33 -31.98
N THR A 174 -15.27 39.66 -32.55
CA THR A 174 -16.65 39.33 -32.14
C THR A 174 -16.89 37.83 -32.17
N PRO A 175 -17.62 37.21 -31.20
CA PRO A 175 -17.89 35.77 -31.21
C PRO A 175 -18.90 35.41 -32.27
N THR A 176 -18.54 34.44 -33.11
CA THR A 176 -19.44 33.78 -34.08
C THR A 176 -20.17 32.64 -33.37
N SER A 177 -21.49 32.59 -33.52
CA SER A 177 -22.38 31.57 -32.94
C SER A 177 -22.07 30.18 -33.49
N THR A 178 -21.80 29.26 -32.57
CA THR A 178 -21.64 27.81 -32.83
C THR A 178 -23.02 27.13 -32.91
N PRO A 179 -23.27 26.22 -33.87
CA PRO A 179 -24.53 25.49 -33.94
C PRO A 179 -24.63 24.46 -32.83
N THR A 180 -25.82 24.34 -32.26
CA THR A 180 -26.22 23.37 -31.25
C THR A 180 -26.15 21.93 -31.80
N PRO A 181 -25.46 20.99 -31.16
CA PRO A 181 -25.52 19.58 -31.58
C PRO A 181 -26.83 18.93 -31.14
N THR A 182 -27.48 18.27 -32.07
CA THR A 182 -28.63 17.37 -31.85
C THR A 182 -28.24 16.20 -30.92
N PRO A 183 -29.09 15.82 -29.95
CA PRO A 183 -28.77 14.73 -29.06
C PRO A 183 -28.77 13.38 -29.81
N SER A 184 -27.58 12.79 -29.91
CA SER A 184 -27.41 11.39 -30.32
C SER A 184 -27.78 10.48 -29.16
N ALA A 185 -28.55 9.43 -29.45
CA ALA A 185 -29.03 8.48 -28.47
C ALA A 185 -27.88 7.86 -27.65
N SER A 186 -27.92 8.08 -26.36
CA SER A 186 -27.06 7.37 -25.39
C SER A 186 -27.33 5.89 -25.45
N GLN A 187 -26.33 5.13 -25.84
CA GLN A 187 -26.28 3.72 -25.48
C GLN A 187 -26.09 3.63 -23.97
N THR A 188 -27.08 3.10 -23.31
CA THR A 188 -27.04 2.73 -21.90
C THR A 188 -26.05 1.57 -21.74
N THR A 189 -24.79 1.86 -21.52
CA THR A 189 -23.86 0.89 -20.95
C THR A 189 -24.32 0.64 -19.53
N GLY A 190 -24.72 -0.60 -19.24
CA GLY A 190 -25.12 -1.02 -17.92
C GLY A 190 -24.08 -0.64 -16.88
N SER A 191 -24.36 0.40 -16.13
CA SER A 191 -23.65 0.74 -14.91
C SER A 191 -23.96 -0.36 -13.91
N GLY A 192 -23.03 -1.26 -13.70
CA GLY A 192 -23.02 -2.06 -12.49
C GLY A 192 -23.02 -1.08 -11.32
N THR A 193 -24.11 -1.06 -10.58
CA THR A 193 -24.24 -0.30 -9.36
C THR A 193 -23.24 -0.87 -8.37
N THR A 194 -22.02 -0.31 -8.33
CA THR A 194 -21.19 -0.38 -7.14
C THR A 194 -21.95 0.39 -6.08
N THR A 195 -22.77 -0.30 -5.30
CA THR A 195 -23.20 0.20 -4.00
C THR A 195 -21.92 0.22 -3.18
N GLY A 196 -21.22 1.35 -3.17
CA GLY A 196 -20.05 1.57 -2.34
C GLY A 196 -20.49 1.32 -0.90
N ALA A 197 -20.07 0.20 -0.33
CA ALA A 197 -20.17 0.03 1.11
C ALA A 197 -19.33 1.12 1.73
N GLY A 198 -19.93 2.05 2.46
CA GLY A 198 -19.19 3.14 3.07
C GLY A 198 -18.08 2.63 3.98
N PHE A 199 -18.38 1.69 4.87
CA PHE A 199 -17.43 1.09 5.80
C PHE A 199 -17.64 -0.43 5.93
N ALA A 200 -16.57 -1.20 5.77
CA ALA A 200 -16.57 -2.67 5.86
C ALA A 200 -15.27 -3.16 6.57
N PRO A 201 -15.27 -3.37 7.89
CA PRO A 201 -14.08 -3.82 8.62
C PRO A 201 -13.69 -5.25 8.27
N TYR A 202 -12.40 -5.56 8.37
CA TYR A 202 -11.91 -6.94 8.32
C TYR A 202 -12.26 -7.71 9.59
N VAL A 203 -12.55 -8.99 9.40
CA VAL A 203 -12.72 -10.00 10.46
C VAL A 203 -11.77 -11.15 10.17
N ASP A 204 -10.83 -11.40 11.08
CA ASP A 204 -10.00 -12.60 11.06
C ASP A 204 -10.84 -13.79 11.54
N THR A 205 -11.16 -14.69 10.62
CA THR A 205 -12.02 -15.85 10.91
C THR A 205 -11.29 -16.95 11.68
N SER A 206 -9.96 -16.90 11.76
CA SER A 206 -9.14 -17.89 12.46
C SER A 206 -9.16 -17.72 13.98
N LEU A 207 -9.61 -16.57 14.48
CA LEU A 207 -9.59 -16.27 15.91
C LEU A 207 -10.67 -17.02 16.69
N TYR A 208 -10.32 -17.38 17.92
CA TYR A 208 -11.26 -17.99 18.87
C TYR A 208 -11.44 -17.09 20.11
N PRO A 209 -12.68 -16.89 20.58
CA PRO A 209 -13.95 -17.35 19.99
C PRO A 209 -14.23 -16.70 18.63
N ALA A 210 -15.00 -17.39 17.77
CA ALA A 210 -15.41 -16.87 16.48
C ALA A 210 -16.11 -15.51 16.62
N PHE A 211 -15.80 -14.58 15.73
CA PHE A 211 -16.40 -13.25 15.75
C PHE A 211 -17.92 -13.33 15.50
N ASP A 212 -18.69 -12.63 16.32
CA ASP A 212 -20.16 -12.54 16.18
C ASP A 212 -20.53 -11.44 15.19
N LEU A 213 -20.65 -11.78 13.89
CA LEU A 213 -21.05 -10.84 12.84
C LEU A 213 -22.40 -10.20 13.10
N VAL A 214 -23.36 -11.02 13.55
CA VAL A 214 -24.76 -10.57 13.74
C VAL A 214 -24.90 -9.68 14.95
N GLY A 215 -24.23 -10.05 16.05
CA GLY A 215 -24.15 -9.24 17.25
C GLY A 215 -23.44 -7.90 17.01
N SER A 216 -22.29 -7.95 16.32
CA SER A 216 -21.54 -6.75 15.94
C SER A 216 -22.36 -5.81 15.05
N ALA A 217 -23.00 -6.34 14.01
CA ALA A 217 -23.88 -5.56 13.13
C ALA A 217 -25.03 -4.89 13.90
N THR A 218 -25.59 -5.58 14.90
CA THR A 218 -26.65 -5.05 15.74
C THR A 218 -26.14 -3.94 16.69
N ALA A 219 -24.94 -4.14 17.27
CA ALA A 219 -24.38 -3.22 18.25
C ALA A 219 -23.79 -1.95 17.61
N THR A 220 -23.19 -2.06 16.44
CA THR A 220 -22.43 -0.97 15.79
C THR A 220 -23.17 -0.34 14.62
N GLY A 221 -24.17 -1.02 14.05
CA GLY A 221 -24.83 -0.61 12.81
C GLY A 221 -24.00 -0.90 11.55
N VAL A 222 -22.83 -1.52 11.66
CA VAL A 222 -22.01 -1.98 10.52
C VAL A 222 -22.72 -3.13 9.83
N LYS A 223 -22.83 -3.07 8.50
CA LYS A 223 -23.58 -4.06 7.72
C LYS A 223 -22.67 -4.91 6.84
N ASP A 224 -21.58 -4.35 6.34
CA ASP A 224 -20.67 -5.02 5.44
C ASP A 224 -19.36 -5.37 6.17
N TYR A 225 -18.81 -6.54 5.86
CA TYR A 225 -17.56 -7.03 6.46
C TYR A 225 -16.66 -7.67 5.42
N ASN A 226 -15.34 -7.53 5.58
CA ASN A 226 -14.34 -8.28 4.83
C ASN A 226 -13.92 -9.49 5.67
N LEU A 227 -14.24 -10.71 5.21
CA LEU A 227 -13.85 -11.94 5.93
C LEU A 227 -12.48 -12.44 5.45
N ALA A 228 -11.55 -12.64 6.35
CA ALA A 228 -10.15 -12.91 6.10
C ALA A 228 -9.68 -14.18 6.86
N PHE A 229 -8.92 -15.06 6.28
CA PHE A 229 -8.47 -15.15 4.89
C PHE A 229 -8.70 -16.57 4.36
N ILE A 230 -8.94 -16.70 3.06
CA ILE A 230 -8.88 -18.00 2.39
C ILE A 230 -7.48 -18.16 1.79
N THR A 231 -6.79 -19.24 2.20
CA THR A 231 -5.48 -19.65 1.72
C THR A 231 -5.50 -21.10 1.26
N ASP A 232 -4.35 -21.63 0.77
CA ASP A 232 -4.25 -23.01 0.34
C ASP A 232 -4.18 -23.98 1.54
N GLY A 233 -5.12 -24.90 1.63
CA GLY A 233 -5.12 -26.00 2.57
C GLY A 233 -4.35 -27.23 2.08
N GLY A 234 -3.56 -27.06 1.01
CA GLY A 234 -2.78 -28.11 0.34
C GLY A 234 -3.39 -28.53 -1.00
N GLY A 235 -2.53 -28.59 -2.02
CA GLY A 235 -2.92 -29.03 -3.36
C GLY A 235 -3.94 -28.13 -4.06
N CYS A 236 -3.84 -26.82 -3.90
CA CYS A 236 -4.78 -25.85 -4.50
C CYS A 236 -6.21 -25.98 -3.95
N THR A 237 -6.32 -26.25 -2.65
CA THR A 237 -7.61 -26.40 -1.96
C THR A 237 -7.90 -25.18 -1.10
N PRO A 238 -8.93 -24.35 -1.44
CA PRO A 238 -9.25 -23.16 -0.67
C PRO A 238 -9.82 -23.54 0.70
N LYS A 239 -9.21 -23.02 1.77
CA LYS A 239 -9.65 -23.18 3.15
C LYS A 239 -9.47 -21.88 3.93
N TRP A 240 -10.28 -21.67 4.94
CA TRP A 240 -10.09 -20.58 5.89
C TRP A 240 -8.80 -20.81 6.68
N GLY A 241 -7.88 -19.84 6.63
CA GLY A 241 -6.56 -19.95 7.24
C GLY A 241 -5.73 -21.13 6.76
N GLY A 242 -6.07 -21.76 5.62
CA GLY A 242 -5.45 -22.97 5.13
C GLY A 242 -5.82 -24.24 5.90
N VAL A 243 -6.70 -24.16 6.87
CA VAL A 243 -7.00 -25.27 7.81
C VAL A 243 -8.48 -25.64 7.82
N THR A 244 -9.39 -24.68 7.93
CA THR A 244 -10.80 -24.92 8.13
C THR A 244 -11.54 -24.99 6.78
N ASP A 245 -12.29 -26.07 6.58
CA ASP A 245 -13.09 -26.23 5.35
C ASP A 245 -14.12 -25.10 5.21
N LEU A 246 -14.40 -24.69 3.96
CA LEU A 246 -15.32 -23.58 3.67
C LEU A 246 -16.68 -23.74 4.40
N ALA A 247 -17.20 -24.96 4.46
CA ALA A 247 -18.49 -25.24 5.11
C ALA A 247 -18.45 -25.27 6.64
N SER A 248 -17.27 -25.19 7.26
CA SER A 248 -17.07 -25.44 8.69
C SER A 248 -16.63 -24.22 9.49
N ASP A 249 -16.43 -23.07 8.85
CA ASP A 249 -15.97 -21.86 9.53
C ASP A 249 -17.10 -21.20 10.34
N GLY A 250 -16.78 -20.87 11.61
CA GLY A 250 -17.76 -20.35 12.55
C GLY A 250 -18.20 -18.92 12.27
N VAL A 251 -17.36 -18.11 11.60
CA VAL A 251 -17.71 -16.75 11.18
C VAL A 251 -18.50 -16.81 9.89
N ALA A 252 -17.98 -17.52 8.87
CA ALA A 252 -18.61 -17.63 7.56
C ALA A 252 -20.01 -18.28 7.62
N SER A 253 -20.26 -19.16 8.59
CA SER A 253 -21.59 -19.77 8.83
C SER A 253 -22.69 -18.72 9.13
N GLN A 254 -22.31 -17.51 9.57
CA GLN A 254 -23.22 -16.43 9.93
C GLN A 254 -23.61 -15.53 8.72
N ILE A 255 -23.01 -15.73 7.51
CA ILE A 255 -23.25 -14.89 6.33
C ILE A 255 -24.74 -14.81 5.99
N GLY A 256 -25.45 -15.93 6.02
CA GLY A 256 -26.89 -15.99 5.74
C GLY A 256 -27.71 -15.15 6.72
N ALA A 257 -27.39 -15.21 8.02
CA ALA A 257 -28.06 -14.45 9.05
C ALA A 257 -27.73 -12.94 8.97
N LEU A 258 -26.50 -12.58 8.59
CA LEU A 258 -26.10 -11.20 8.32
C LEU A 258 -26.89 -10.62 7.12
N ARG A 259 -26.98 -11.36 6.02
CA ARG A 259 -27.74 -10.98 4.84
C ARG A 259 -29.23 -10.80 5.13
N ALA A 260 -29.81 -11.65 5.97
CA ALA A 260 -31.20 -11.49 6.41
C ALA A 260 -31.46 -10.16 7.16
N LYS A 261 -30.41 -9.53 7.69
CA LYS A 261 -30.45 -8.19 8.32
C LYS A 261 -30.05 -7.06 7.36
N GLY A 262 -29.90 -7.35 6.07
CA GLY A 262 -29.52 -6.38 5.04
C GLY A 262 -28.03 -6.02 5.03
N GLY A 263 -27.17 -6.90 5.56
CA GLY A 263 -25.74 -6.82 5.44
C GLY A 263 -25.19 -7.72 4.33
N ASP A 264 -23.87 -7.70 4.07
CA ASP A 264 -23.19 -8.59 3.13
C ASP A 264 -21.70 -8.74 3.52
N VAL A 265 -21.00 -9.60 2.80
CA VAL A 265 -19.57 -9.84 3.00
C VAL A 265 -18.79 -9.75 1.70
N ARG A 266 -17.53 -9.37 1.82
CA ARG A 266 -16.46 -9.58 0.85
C ARG A 266 -15.53 -10.63 1.45
N VAL A 267 -15.17 -11.65 0.69
CA VAL A 267 -14.19 -12.65 1.13
C VAL A 267 -12.83 -12.31 0.57
N SER A 268 -11.81 -12.29 1.44
CA SER A 268 -10.43 -11.98 1.09
C SER A 268 -9.59 -13.27 1.00
N PHE A 269 -8.84 -13.37 -0.10
CA PHE A 269 -7.89 -14.45 -0.36
C PHE A 269 -6.47 -13.94 -0.14
N GLY A 270 -5.62 -14.73 0.51
CA GLY A 270 -4.22 -14.39 0.76
C GLY A 270 -3.94 -13.99 2.21
N GLY A 271 -3.42 -12.78 2.43
CA GLY A 271 -3.01 -12.28 3.74
C GLY A 271 -1.58 -12.67 4.13
N ALA A 272 -1.12 -12.17 5.30
CA ALA A 272 0.26 -12.35 5.79
C ALA A 272 0.64 -13.80 6.11
N SER A 273 -0.34 -14.65 6.41
CA SER A 273 -0.12 -16.00 6.92
C SER A 273 -0.66 -17.08 5.99
N GLY A 274 0.03 -18.23 5.94
CA GLY A 274 -0.34 -19.34 5.07
C GLY A 274 0.25 -19.21 3.67
N SER A 275 -0.23 -20.05 2.75
CA SER A 275 0.19 -20.03 1.36
C SER A 275 -0.92 -19.43 0.49
N GLU A 276 -0.63 -18.35 -0.20
CA GLU A 276 -1.56 -17.75 -1.15
C GLU A 276 -1.78 -18.71 -2.34
N LEU A 277 -3.03 -18.94 -2.71
CA LEU A 277 -3.41 -19.96 -3.71
C LEU A 277 -2.70 -19.82 -5.06
N ALA A 278 -2.42 -18.59 -5.53
CA ALA A 278 -1.71 -18.40 -6.80
C ALA A 278 -0.25 -18.84 -6.76
N THR A 279 0.34 -18.97 -5.57
CA THR A 279 1.72 -19.47 -5.39
C THR A 279 1.80 -21.00 -5.37
N THR A 280 0.69 -21.70 -5.18
CA THR A 280 0.62 -23.15 -4.98
C THR A 280 -0.15 -23.88 -6.08
N CYS A 281 -1.17 -23.24 -6.65
CA CYS A 281 -1.95 -23.83 -7.74
C CYS A 281 -1.12 -23.97 -9.02
N SER A 282 -1.22 -25.13 -9.67
CA SER A 282 -0.38 -25.50 -10.82
C SER A 282 -0.72 -24.74 -12.12
N SER A 283 -1.88 -24.10 -12.20
CA SER A 283 -2.33 -23.37 -13.38
C SER A 283 -3.38 -22.31 -13.04
N ALA A 284 -3.56 -21.35 -13.93
CA ALA A 284 -4.63 -20.35 -13.82
C ALA A 284 -6.03 -20.98 -13.81
N ASP A 285 -6.22 -22.12 -14.49
CA ASP A 285 -7.51 -22.82 -14.52
C ASP A 285 -7.82 -23.50 -13.17
N ALA A 286 -6.82 -24.16 -12.58
CA ALA A 286 -6.95 -24.74 -11.25
C ALA A 286 -7.22 -23.66 -10.21
N LEU A 287 -6.53 -22.53 -10.31
CA LEU A 287 -6.68 -21.38 -9.44
C LEU A 287 -8.07 -20.73 -9.56
N ALA A 288 -8.57 -20.55 -10.81
CA ALA A 288 -9.93 -20.05 -11.04
C ALA A 288 -11.00 -20.98 -10.44
N ALA A 289 -10.81 -22.30 -10.55
CA ALA A 289 -11.69 -23.28 -9.94
C ALA A 289 -11.63 -23.23 -8.41
N ALA A 290 -10.45 -22.98 -7.83
CA ALA A 290 -10.29 -22.83 -6.38
C ALA A 290 -11.01 -21.56 -5.87
N TYR A 291 -10.83 -20.42 -6.52
CA TYR A 291 -11.55 -19.19 -6.18
C TYR A 291 -13.07 -19.35 -6.36
N GLY A 292 -13.49 -20.00 -7.47
CA GLY A 292 -14.90 -20.28 -7.76
C GLY A 292 -15.59 -21.09 -6.67
N LYS A 293 -14.91 -22.08 -6.05
CA LYS A 293 -15.48 -22.84 -4.93
C LYS A 293 -15.91 -21.93 -3.77
N ALA A 294 -15.13 -20.92 -3.42
CA ALA A 294 -15.50 -19.99 -2.35
C ALA A 294 -16.63 -19.05 -2.80
N VAL A 295 -16.56 -18.54 -4.03
CA VAL A 295 -17.61 -17.68 -4.61
C VAL A 295 -18.95 -18.41 -4.60
N ASP A 296 -18.98 -19.66 -5.05
CA ASP A 296 -20.20 -20.47 -5.14
C ASP A 296 -20.71 -20.91 -3.75
N ALA A 297 -19.78 -21.30 -2.83
CA ALA A 297 -20.15 -21.75 -1.49
C ALA A 297 -20.93 -20.70 -0.70
N TYR A 298 -20.63 -19.43 -0.91
CA TYR A 298 -21.24 -18.32 -0.18
C TYR A 298 -22.09 -17.41 -1.07
N ASN A 299 -22.28 -17.72 -2.35
CA ASN A 299 -22.94 -16.84 -3.33
C ASN A 299 -22.36 -15.42 -3.27
N LEU A 300 -21.04 -15.29 -3.40
CA LEU A 300 -20.36 -14.01 -3.28
C LEU A 300 -20.60 -13.11 -4.48
N THR A 301 -20.80 -11.84 -4.20
CA THR A 301 -20.82 -10.76 -5.21
C THR A 301 -19.58 -9.90 -5.14
N LYS A 302 -18.76 -10.07 -4.09
CA LYS A 302 -17.57 -9.28 -3.79
C LYS A 302 -16.46 -10.22 -3.30
N VAL A 303 -15.27 -10.08 -3.88
CA VAL A 303 -14.05 -10.77 -3.42
C VAL A 303 -12.89 -9.78 -3.34
N ASP A 304 -11.92 -10.12 -2.54
CA ASP A 304 -10.69 -9.38 -2.36
C ASP A 304 -9.48 -10.30 -2.52
N PHE A 305 -8.38 -9.75 -3.00
CA PHE A 305 -7.10 -10.45 -3.11
C PHE A 305 -6.05 -9.65 -2.34
N ASP A 306 -5.77 -10.11 -1.15
CA ASP A 306 -4.74 -9.56 -0.28
C ASP A 306 -3.40 -10.19 -0.63
N VAL A 307 -2.55 -9.42 -1.33
CA VAL A 307 -1.30 -9.92 -1.89
C VAL A 307 -0.13 -9.19 -1.25
N GLU A 308 0.57 -9.90 -0.40
CA GLU A 308 1.64 -9.34 0.41
C GLU A 308 2.85 -10.29 0.54
N GLY A 309 3.88 -9.84 1.25
CA GLY A 309 5.09 -10.63 1.47
C GLY A 309 5.69 -11.16 0.17
N GLY A 310 6.13 -12.42 0.18
CA GLY A 310 6.76 -13.06 -0.97
C GLY A 310 5.84 -13.34 -2.17
N ALA A 311 4.51 -13.24 -1.99
CA ALA A 311 3.57 -13.38 -3.09
C ALA A 311 3.50 -12.13 -3.98
N LEU A 312 3.76 -10.94 -3.43
CA LEU A 312 3.65 -9.67 -4.15
C LEU A 312 4.66 -9.54 -5.30
N PRO A 313 5.98 -9.80 -5.14
CA PRO A 313 6.96 -9.74 -6.22
C PRO A 313 6.92 -10.97 -7.15
N ASN A 314 6.13 -12.01 -6.85
CA ASN A 314 6.08 -13.24 -7.64
C ASN A 314 5.31 -13.02 -8.95
N THR A 315 6.02 -12.70 -10.02
CA THR A 315 5.46 -12.40 -11.34
C THR A 315 4.66 -13.56 -11.94
N THR A 316 5.08 -14.82 -11.70
CA THR A 316 4.36 -16.01 -12.17
C THR A 316 3.04 -16.17 -11.45
N ALA A 317 3.03 -16.05 -10.12
CA ALA A 317 1.80 -16.09 -9.33
C ALA A 317 0.87 -14.94 -9.73
N ASN A 318 1.39 -13.72 -9.91
CA ASN A 318 0.62 -12.56 -10.34
C ASN A 318 -0.04 -12.77 -11.71
N ALA A 319 0.69 -13.34 -12.68
CA ALA A 319 0.14 -13.66 -14.01
C ALA A 319 -0.95 -14.75 -13.93
N ASN A 320 -0.75 -15.78 -13.12
CA ASN A 320 -1.75 -16.83 -12.91
C ASN A 320 -2.98 -16.29 -12.19
N ARG A 321 -2.81 -15.47 -11.16
CA ARG A 321 -3.90 -14.80 -10.42
C ARG A 321 -4.73 -13.93 -11.37
N ALA A 322 -4.08 -13.08 -12.16
CA ALA A 322 -4.76 -12.21 -13.11
C ALA A 322 -5.62 -12.99 -14.11
N LYS A 323 -5.07 -14.04 -14.72
CA LYS A 323 -5.81 -14.92 -15.65
C LYS A 323 -6.97 -15.64 -14.96
N ALA A 324 -6.74 -16.14 -13.74
CA ALA A 324 -7.75 -16.82 -12.95
C ALA A 324 -8.93 -15.89 -12.58
N ILE A 325 -8.63 -14.67 -12.15
CA ILE A 325 -9.65 -13.66 -11.81
C ILE A 325 -10.43 -13.24 -13.06
N ALA A 326 -9.75 -13.00 -14.19
CA ALA A 326 -10.42 -12.67 -15.44
C ALA A 326 -11.39 -13.78 -15.86
N LYS A 327 -11.00 -15.07 -15.73
CA LYS A 327 -11.86 -16.21 -15.97
C LYS A 327 -13.02 -16.29 -14.96
N LEU A 328 -12.76 -16.04 -13.68
CA LEU A 328 -13.78 -16.00 -12.65
C LEU A 328 -14.83 -14.92 -12.93
N GLN A 329 -14.40 -13.73 -13.38
CA GLN A 329 -15.32 -12.64 -13.76
C GLN A 329 -16.11 -12.95 -15.06
N GLN A 330 -15.62 -13.83 -15.92
CA GLN A 330 -16.43 -14.34 -17.08
C GLN A 330 -17.54 -15.27 -16.59
N GLN A 331 -17.27 -16.09 -15.57
CA GLN A 331 -18.25 -16.99 -14.96
C GLN A 331 -19.24 -16.24 -14.05
N HIS A 332 -18.78 -15.19 -13.40
CA HIS A 332 -19.54 -14.31 -12.49
C HIS A 332 -19.43 -12.85 -12.95
N PRO A 333 -20.19 -12.41 -13.99
CA PRO A 333 -19.98 -11.12 -14.67
C PRO A 333 -20.11 -9.88 -13.78
N ASN A 334 -20.84 -10.00 -12.65
CA ASN A 334 -21.08 -8.92 -11.70
C ASN A 334 -20.17 -9.00 -10.46
N LEU A 335 -19.17 -9.88 -10.47
CA LEU A 335 -18.27 -10.05 -9.34
C LEU A 335 -17.39 -8.81 -9.18
N ASP A 336 -17.55 -8.12 -8.06
CA ASP A 336 -16.72 -7.03 -7.63
C ASP A 336 -15.38 -7.58 -7.12
N VAL A 337 -14.27 -7.06 -7.65
CA VAL A 337 -12.91 -7.53 -7.34
C VAL A 337 -12.08 -6.38 -6.84
N SER A 338 -11.55 -6.51 -5.62
CA SER A 338 -10.54 -5.62 -5.07
C SER A 338 -9.19 -6.33 -4.90
N PHE A 339 -8.12 -5.51 -4.87
CA PHE A 339 -6.80 -5.92 -4.42
C PHE A 339 -6.45 -5.17 -3.15
N THR A 340 -6.03 -5.90 -2.12
CA THR A 340 -5.46 -5.32 -0.90
C THR A 340 -3.95 -5.46 -0.98
N LEU A 341 -3.25 -4.33 -0.82
CA LEU A 341 -1.83 -4.22 -1.10
C LEU A 341 -1.09 -3.43 -0.02
N PRO A 342 0.16 -3.81 0.31
CA PRO A 342 1.06 -2.99 1.12
C PRO A 342 1.29 -1.63 0.46
N VAL A 343 1.37 -0.61 1.28
CA VAL A 343 1.55 0.77 0.86
C VAL A 343 2.52 1.50 1.79
N MET A 344 3.18 2.54 1.27
CA MET A 344 3.88 3.55 2.06
C MET A 344 3.11 4.87 1.97
N PRO A 345 3.37 5.87 2.82
CA PRO A 345 2.78 7.20 2.65
C PRO A 345 3.03 7.80 1.25
N GLU A 346 4.11 7.38 0.58
CA GLU A 346 4.48 7.74 -0.79
C GLU A 346 3.75 6.92 -1.87
N GLY A 347 2.93 5.95 -1.48
CA GLY A 347 2.12 5.13 -2.39
C GLY A 347 2.48 3.64 -2.39
N LEU A 348 1.90 2.92 -3.35
CA LEU A 348 2.16 1.50 -3.57
C LEU A 348 3.63 1.29 -3.96
N THR A 349 4.20 0.18 -3.50
CA THR A 349 5.50 -0.28 -4.00
C THR A 349 5.43 -0.57 -5.49
N GLN A 350 6.58 -0.62 -6.16
CA GLN A 350 6.61 -0.95 -7.59
C GLN A 350 6.00 -2.32 -7.89
N ASP A 351 6.14 -3.29 -6.98
CA ASP A 351 5.53 -4.62 -7.14
C ASP A 351 4.01 -4.55 -7.09
N GLY A 352 3.43 -3.69 -6.24
CA GLY A 352 2.00 -3.41 -6.22
C GLY A 352 1.51 -2.79 -7.53
N VAL A 353 2.23 -1.79 -8.05
CA VAL A 353 1.94 -1.17 -9.35
C VAL A 353 2.04 -2.19 -10.49
N ASN A 354 3.07 -3.04 -10.48
CA ASN A 354 3.27 -4.10 -11.47
C ASN A 354 2.15 -5.15 -11.42
N LEU A 355 1.71 -5.54 -10.23
CA LEU A 355 0.57 -6.44 -10.03
C LEU A 355 -0.70 -5.87 -10.66
N LEU A 356 -1.03 -4.61 -10.38
CA LEU A 356 -2.22 -3.95 -10.95
C LEU A 356 -2.14 -3.83 -12.48
N SER A 357 -0.97 -3.47 -13.01
CA SER A 357 -0.72 -3.41 -14.45
C SER A 357 -0.88 -4.77 -15.12
N ASN A 358 -0.37 -5.83 -14.50
CA ASN A 358 -0.52 -7.20 -14.96
C ASN A 358 -1.99 -7.64 -14.93
N ALA A 359 -2.72 -7.36 -13.85
CA ALA A 359 -4.13 -7.68 -13.72
C ALA A 359 -4.96 -7.00 -14.83
N LYS A 360 -4.76 -5.69 -15.04
CA LYS A 360 -5.41 -4.94 -16.13
C LYS A 360 -5.09 -5.53 -17.49
N SER A 361 -3.82 -5.84 -17.77
CA SER A 361 -3.38 -6.38 -19.06
C SER A 361 -3.97 -7.77 -19.37
N ASN A 362 -4.31 -8.53 -18.32
CA ASN A 362 -5.02 -9.82 -18.45
C ASN A 362 -6.56 -9.68 -18.42
N GLY A 363 -7.10 -8.47 -18.48
CA GLY A 363 -8.53 -8.21 -18.59
C GLY A 363 -9.32 -8.26 -17.29
N VAL A 364 -8.65 -8.20 -16.13
CA VAL A 364 -9.31 -8.09 -14.83
C VAL A 364 -10.00 -6.72 -14.72
N LYS A 365 -11.28 -6.75 -14.39
CA LYS A 365 -12.04 -5.55 -14.02
C LYS A 365 -11.81 -5.27 -12.53
N ILE A 366 -10.88 -4.37 -12.24
CA ILE A 366 -10.53 -3.98 -10.87
C ILE A 366 -11.53 -2.94 -10.40
N SER A 367 -12.29 -3.26 -9.34
CA SER A 367 -13.27 -2.35 -8.74
C SER A 367 -12.62 -1.40 -7.74
N ALA A 368 -11.67 -1.91 -6.95
CA ALA A 368 -10.95 -1.11 -5.96
C ALA A 368 -9.53 -1.64 -5.71
N VAL A 369 -8.66 -0.72 -5.30
CA VAL A 369 -7.36 -0.98 -4.70
C VAL A 369 -7.44 -0.51 -3.25
N ASN A 370 -7.43 -1.47 -2.34
CA ASN A 370 -7.46 -1.24 -0.91
C ASN A 370 -6.02 -1.20 -0.38
N ILE A 371 -5.67 -0.16 0.33
CA ILE A 371 -4.30 0.00 0.83
C ILE A 371 -4.21 -0.36 2.31
N MET A 372 -3.19 -1.12 2.66
CA MET A 372 -2.84 -1.44 4.06
C MET A 372 -2.09 -0.25 4.66
N ALA A 373 -2.84 0.74 5.18
CA ALA A 373 -2.32 1.97 5.77
C ALA A 373 -1.84 1.72 7.21
N MET A 374 -0.79 0.90 7.34
CA MET A 374 -0.23 0.38 8.59
C MET A 374 1.20 -0.10 8.39
N ASP A 375 1.94 -0.27 9.48
CA ASP A 375 3.25 -0.93 9.55
C ASP A 375 4.28 -0.37 8.54
N TYR A 376 4.30 0.94 8.38
CA TYR A 376 5.19 1.65 7.46
C TYR A 376 6.67 1.57 7.88
N GLY A 377 6.93 1.28 9.16
CA GLY A 377 8.25 1.14 9.74
C GLY A 377 8.55 2.15 10.84
N PRO A 378 9.59 1.93 11.65
CA PRO A 378 9.83 2.67 12.89
C PRO A 378 10.12 4.17 12.71
N SER A 379 10.37 4.62 11.49
CA SER A 379 10.53 6.05 11.15
C SER A 379 9.19 6.80 11.09
N TYR A 380 8.07 6.08 10.91
CA TYR A 380 6.73 6.65 10.80
C TYR A 380 6.03 6.63 12.16
N ASN A 381 6.53 7.41 13.11
CA ASN A 381 6.03 7.50 14.48
C ASN A 381 5.16 8.75 14.73
N GLY A 382 4.69 9.38 13.68
CA GLY A 382 3.86 10.59 13.71
C GLY A 382 2.35 10.28 13.73
N ASP A 383 1.60 11.10 13.03
CA ASP A 383 0.17 11.01 12.90
C ASP A 383 -0.22 9.97 11.84
N MET A 384 -0.80 8.85 12.28
CA MET A 384 -1.14 7.72 11.40
C MET A 384 -2.31 8.05 10.47
N GLY A 385 -3.23 8.93 10.87
CA GLY A 385 -4.28 9.45 10.01
C GLY A 385 -3.69 10.22 8.82
N THR A 386 -2.73 11.11 9.09
CA THR A 386 -2.02 11.86 8.05
C THR A 386 -1.24 10.95 7.09
N TYR A 387 -0.54 9.94 7.61
CA TYR A 387 0.15 8.98 6.75
C TYR A 387 -0.81 8.17 5.86
N ALA A 388 -1.98 7.77 6.38
CA ALA A 388 -3.00 7.09 5.59
C ALA A 388 -3.58 8.00 4.48
N GLU A 389 -3.77 9.29 4.73
CA GLU A 389 -4.21 10.27 3.72
C GLU A 389 -3.16 10.47 2.62
N GLN A 390 -1.88 10.55 2.99
CA GLN A 390 -0.75 10.65 2.06
C GLN A 390 -0.69 9.38 1.18
N ALA A 391 -0.72 8.20 1.80
CA ALA A 391 -0.72 6.92 1.10
C ALA A 391 -1.88 6.81 0.09
N ALA A 392 -3.08 7.21 0.50
CA ALA A 392 -4.25 7.20 -0.38
C ALA A 392 -4.11 8.19 -1.55
N THR A 393 -3.53 9.37 -1.30
CA THR A 393 -3.32 10.39 -2.33
C THR A 393 -2.32 9.92 -3.38
N ALA A 394 -1.21 9.36 -2.96
CA ALA A 394 -0.20 8.81 -3.85
C ALA A 394 -0.74 7.57 -4.61
N THR A 395 -1.45 6.68 -3.93
CA THR A 395 -2.08 5.51 -4.56
C THR A 395 -3.12 5.92 -5.60
N GLN A 396 -3.93 6.95 -5.33
CA GLN A 396 -4.90 7.46 -6.31
C GLN A 396 -4.23 7.87 -7.62
N ALA A 397 -3.10 8.57 -7.56
CA ALA A 397 -2.36 8.96 -8.75
C ALA A 397 -1.83 7.73 -9.52
N GLN A 398 -1.30 6.73 -8.81
CA GLN A 398 -0.82 5.48 -9.39
C GLN A 398 -1.98 4.69 -10.04
N VAL A 399 -3.10 4.51 -9.34
CA VAL A 399 -4.31 3.82 -9.83
C VAL A 399 -4.88 4.53 -11.05
N LYS A 400 -4.97 5.88 -11.01
CA LYS A 400 -5.38 6.69 -12.15
C LYS A 400 -4.54 6.41 -13.38
N SER A 401 -3.22 6.41 -13.23
CA SER A 401 -2.27 6.15 -14.32
C SER A 401 -2.37 4.72 -14.83
N VAL A 402 -2.28 3.73 -13.93
CA VAL A 402 -2.28 2.30 -14.29
C VAL A 402 -3.58 1.90 -14.94
N LEU A 403 -4.73 2.30 -14.38
CA LEU A 403 -6.04 1.89 -14.89
C LEU A 403 -6.57 2.80 -16.00
N GLY A 404 -5.97 3.97 -16.22
CA GLY A 404 -6.42 4.95 -17.23
C GLY A 404 -7.74 5.61 -16.85
N LEU A 405 -7.92 5.92 -15.57
CA LEU A 405 -9.17 6.46 -15.02
C LEU A 405 -9.18 7.99 -15.03
N SER A 406 -10.38 8.58 -14.96
CA SER A 406 -10.51 9.99 -14.58
C SER A 406 -10.15 10.17 -13.10
N ASP A 407 -9.88 11.40 -12.69
CA ASP A 407 -9.52 11.71 -11.30
C ASP A 407 -10.57 11.22 -10.30
N SER A 408 -11.84 11.54 -10.54
CA SER A 408 -12.93 11.10 -9.65
C SER A 408 -13.16 9.57 -9.69
N ALA A 409 -12.94 8.90 -10.82
CA ALA A 409 -13.06 7.46 -10.90
C ALA A 409 -11.91 6.77 -10.16
N ALA A 410 -10.70 7.32 -10.22
CA ALA A 410 -9.57 6.82 -9.47
C ALA A 410 -9.80 6.94 -7.95
N TRP A 411 -10.33 8.07 -7.47
CA TRP A 411 -10.71 8.20 -6.05
C TRP A 411 -11.75 7.16 -5.62
N LYS A 412 -12.75 6.88 -6.45
CA LYS A 412 -13.74 5.83 -6.19
C LYS A 412 -13.16 4.41 -6.21
N SER A 413 -12.00 4.24 -6.84
CA SER A 413 -11.31 2.96 -6.89
C SER A 413 -10.23 2.81 -5.79
N VAL A 414 -10.08 3.77 -4.88
CA VAL A 414 -9.20 3.66 -3.71
C VAL A 414 -10.02 3.35 -2.46
N ALA A 415 -9.55 2.38 -1.68
CA ALA A 415 -10.06 2.07 -0.36
C ALA A 415 -8.89 2.03 0.64
N ILE A 416 -9.17 2.21 1.92
CA ILE A 416 -8.15 2.33 2.96
C ILE A 416 -8.47 1.43 4.14
N THR A 417 -7.47 0.66 4.57
CA THR A 417 -7.52 -0.23 5.75
C THR A 417 -6.36 0.13 6.70
N PRO A 418 -6.55 0.97 7.70
CA PRO A 418 -5.57 1.12 8.78
C PRO A 418 -5.65 -0.06 9.76
N MET A 419 -4.56 -0.33 10.47
CA MET A 419 -4.54 -1.18 11.65
C MET A 419 -4.86 -0.33 12.90
N ILE A 420 -6.00 -0.59 13.52
CA ILE A 420 -6.48 0.22 14.65
C ILE A 420 -5.71 -0.06 15.94
N GLY A 421 -5.40 0.99 16.70
CA GLY A 421 -4.61 0.90 17.92
C GLY A 421 -3.12 0.73 17.64
N VAL A 422 -2.41 0.02 18.51
CA VAL A 422 -0.98 -0.25 18.33
C VAL A 422 -0.78 -1.22 17.18
N ASN A 423 0.07 -0.85 16.22
CA ASN A 423 0.40 -1.67 15.04
C ASN A 423 1.47 -2.73 15.37
N ASP A 424 1.78 -3.64 14.43
CA ASP A 424 2.86 -4.61 14.61
C ASP A 424 4.21 -3.90 14.69
N VAL A 425 4.39 -2.79 13.96
CA VAL A 425 5.42 -1.80 14.22
C VAL A 425 5.00 -0.95 15.43
N ALA A 426 5.48 -1.30 16.61
CA ALA A 426 5.03 -0.75 17.90
C ALA A 426 5.17 0.78 18.05
N ALA A 427 5.96 1.45 17.20
CA ALA A 427 6.05 2.90 17.16
C ALA A 427 4.81 3.56 16.53
N GLU A 428 4.02 2.80 15.79
CA GLU A 428 2.84 3.25 15.09
C GLU A 428 1.59 2.97 15.92
N THR A 429 0.75 3.97 16.09
CA THR A 429 -0.52 3.83 16.82
C THR A 429 -1.60 4.63 16.13
N PHE A 430 -2.55 3.92 15.52
CA PHE A 430 -3.72 4.53 14.89
C PHE A 430 -4.83 4.75 15.93
N LYS A 431 -5.23 5.99 16.15
CA LYS A 431 -6.16 6.41 17.20
C LYS A 431 -7.58 6.59 16.69
N VAL A 432 -8.55 6.72 17.59
CA VAL A 432 -9.95 6.97 17.21
C VAL A 432 -10.11 8.34 16.51
N ASP A 433 -9.31 9.32 16.89
CA ASP A 433 -9.30 10.64 16.24
C ASP A 433 -8.80 10.54 14.79
N ASP A 434 -7.79 9.69 14.52
CA ASP A 434 -7.28 9.42 13.17
C ASP A 434 -8.37 8.78 12.29
N ALA A 435 -9.23 7.92 12.87
CA ALA A 435 -10.39 7.37 12.17
C ALA A 435 -11.41 8.47 11.79
N THR A 436 -11.65 9.44 12.67
CA THR A 436 -12.53 10.56 12.39
C THR A 436 -11.96 11.46 11.29
N GLN A 437 -10.66 11.74 11.33
CA GLN A 437 -9.90 12.47 10.32
C GLN A 437 -10.03 11.77 8.96
N LEU A 438 -9.74 10.46 8.92
CA LEU A 438 -9.78 9.67 7.69
C LEU A 438 -11.18 9.60 7.08
N VAL A 439 -12.25 9.58 7.88
CA VAL A 439 -13.64 9.71 7.39
C VAL A 439 -13.89 11.06 6.72
N ALA A 440 -13.40 12.15 7.32
CA ALA A 440 -13.53 13.48 6.71
C ALA A 440 -12.79 13.57 5.38
N PHE A 441 -11.56 13.04 5.31
CA PHE A 441 -10.78 12.93 4.08
C PHE A 441 -11.52 12.10 3.03
N ALA A 442 -11.98 10.89 3.39
CA ALA A 442 -12.69 9.98 2.49
C ALA A 442 -13.93 10.65 1.86
N LYS A 443 -14.72 11.36 2.67
CA LYS A 443 -15.86 12.15 2.19
C LYS A 443 -15.45 13.25 1.23
N SER A 444 -14.36 13.96 1.53
CA SER A 444 -13.87 15.06 0.69
C SER A 444 -13.38 14.60 -0.68
N LYS A 445 -12.84 13.39 -0.76
CA LYS A 445 -12.28 12.80 -1.99
C LYS A 445 -13.27 11.89 -2.72
N GLY A 446 -14.28 11.36 -2.04
CA GLY A 446 -15.22 10.38 -2.60
C GLY A 446 -14.56 9.02 -2.81
N LEU A 447 -13.90 8.49 -1.76
CA LEU A 447 -13.28 7.18 -1.79
C LEU A 447 -14.29 6.05 -2.07
N GLY A 448 -13.79 4.91 -2.53
CA GLY A 448 -14.60 3.73 -2.74
C GLY A 448 -15.22 3.22 -1.44
N TRP A 449 -14.39 2.94 -0.44
CA TRP A 449 -14.81 2.49 0.87
C TRP A 449 -13.69 2.65 1.90
N LEU A 450 -14.05 2.53 3.18
CA LEU A 450 -13.12 2.45 4.31
C LEU A 450 -13.23 1.08 4.99
N SER A 451 -12.13 0.63 5.55
CA SER A 451 -12.05 -0.58 6.36
C SER A 451 -11.17 -0.35 7.59
N MET A 452 -10.90 -1.40 8.33
CA MET A 452 -9.90 -1.44 9.40
C MET A 452 -9.44 -2.87 9.66
N TRP A 453 -8.22 -3.06 10.06
CA TRP A 453 -7.70 -4.28 10.62
C TRP A 453 -7.65 -4.16 12.15
N SER A 454 -8.54 -4.79 12.95
CA SER A 454 -9.69 -5.55 12.53
C SER A 454 -10.87 -5.31 13.48
N ALA A 455 -12.06 -5.73 13.11
CA ALA A 455 -13.25 -5.62 13.95
C ALA A 455 -13.09 -6.29 15.33
N THR A 456 -12.36 -7.40 15.40
CA THR A 456 -12.06 -8.12 16.65
C THR A 456 -11.21 -7.26 17.61
N ARG A 457 -10.40 -6.36 17.06
CA ARG A 457 -9.54 -5.45 17.83
C ARG A 457 -10.25 -4.20 18.36
N ASP A 458 -11.47 -3.91 17.92
CA ASP A 458 -12.19 -2.65 18.26
C ASP A 458 -12.71 -2.62 19.70
N LYS A 459 -11.80 -2.80 20.65
CA LYS A 459 -12.02 -2.71 22.09
C LYS A 459 -10.70 -2.57 22.84
N GLN A 460 -10.74 -2.01 24.05
CA GLN A 460 -9.60 -2.00 24.95
C GLN A 460 -9.23 -3.43 25.38
N CYS A 461 -7.92 -3.66 25.56
CA CYS A 461 -7.46 -4.96 26.08
C CYS A 461 -7.85 -5.18 27.54
N PRO A 462 -8.09 -6.43 27.96
CA PRO A 462 -8.14 -6.77 29.38
C PRO A 462 -6.84 -6.31 30.09
N GLY A 463 -6.99 -5.57 31.16
CA GLY A 463 -5.84 -5.00 31.91
C GLY A 463 -5.33 -3.65 31.38
N GLY A 464 -5.96 -3.06 30.36
CA GLY A 464 -5.64 -1.72 29.86
C GLY A 464 -4.77 -1.69 28.61
N ALA A 465 -4.13 -0.55 28.36
CA ALA A 465 -3.26 -0.36 27.20
C ALA A 465 -2.01 -1.26 27.25
N LYS A 466 -1.51 -1.62 26.06
CA LYS A 466 -0.27 -2.42 25.87
C LYS A 466 0.68 -1.68 24.92
N ASN A 467 1.95 -2.05 24.94
CA ASN A 467 2.98 -1.47 24.06
C ASN A 467 3.23 -2.33 22.80
N SER A 468 2.38 -3.29 22.53
CA SER A 468 2.47 -4.16 21.36
C SER A 468 1.08 -4.47 20.81
N ALA A 469 1.02 -4.82 19.55
CA ALA A 469 -0.20 -5.28 18.91
C ALA A 469 -0.77 -6.54 19.61
N ASP A 470 -2.08 -6.68 19.53
CA ASP A 470 -2.83 -7.85 20.02
C ASP A 470 -3.95 -8.16 19.02
N ALA A 471 -4.08 -9.40 18.60
CA ALA A 471 -5.06 -9.80 17.60
C ALA A 471 -6.53 -9.62 18.06
N THR A 472 -6.77 -9.48 19.37
CA THR A 472 -8.10 -9.47 19.96
C THR A 472 -8.53 -8.15 20.58
N CYS A 473 -7.64 -7.15 20.61
CA CYS A 473 -7.89 -5.83 21.19
C CYS A 473 -6.93 -4.79 20.60
N SER A 474 -7.25 -3.50 20.69
CA SER A 474 -6.48 -2.42 20.06
C SER A 474 -5.19 -2.02 20.76
N SER A 475 -4.96 -2.50 21.97
CA SER A 475 -3.84 -2.11 22.83
C SER A 475 -3.83 -0.64 23.29
N ILE A 476 -4.87 0.13 23.00
CA ILE A 476 -5.07 1.50 23.50
C ILE A 476 -6.28 1.59 24.42
N VAL A 477 -6.39 2.69 25.16
CA VAL A 477 -7.59 3.01 25.95
C VAL A 477 -8.68 3.51 25.01
N GLN A 478 -9.78 2.78 24.93
CA GLN A 478 -10.94 3.13 24.12
C GLN A 478 -12.23 2.47 24.63
N ASP A 479 -13.38 2.99 24.23
CA ASP A 479 -14.66 2.31 24.38
C ASP A 479 -14.78 1.19 23.33
N ALA A 480 -15.49 0.11 23.66
CA ALA A 480 -15.77 -0.95 22.69
C ALA A 480 -16.59 -0.40 21.50
N GLY A 481 -16.15 -0.69 20.28
CA GLY A 481 -16.79 -0.21 19.06
C GLY A 481 -16.50 1.26 18.72
N ALA A 482 -15.51 1.91 19.35
CA ALA A 482 -15.20 3.31 19.10
C ALA A 482 -14.76 3.57 17.65
N PHE A 483 -13.93 2.70 17.09
CA PHE A 483 -13.52 2.79 15.69
C PHE A 483 -14.66 2.48 14.72
N SER A 484 -15.45 1.43 14.99
CA SER A 484 -16.64 1.12 14.20
C SER A 484 -17.64 2.28 14.18
N LYS A 485 -17.79 2.99 15.30
CA LYS A 485 -18.63 4.20 15.38
C LYS A 485 -18.06 5.35 14.56
N ALA A 486 -16.74 5.59 14.64
CA ALA A 486 -16.09 6.66 13.89
C ALA A 486 -16.17 6.39 12.37
N PHE A 487 -15.71 5.21 11.92
CA PHE A 487 -15.75 4.83 10.51
C PHE A 487 -17.14 4.65 9.95
N GLY A 488 -18.12 4.20 10.76
CA GLY A 488 -19.52 4.04 10.37
C GLY A 488 -20.22 5.37 9.99
N ALA A 489 -19.57 6.50 10.22
CA ALA A 489 -20.00 7.80 9.70
C ALA A 489 -19.71 7.98 8.20
N TYR A 490 -18.90 7.13 7.58
CA TYR A 490 -18.68 7.07 6.13
C TYR A 490 -19.77 6.21 5.49
N LYS A 491 -20.63 6.84 4.66
CA LYS A 491 -21.77 6.20 4.00
C LYS A 491 -21.82 6.63 2.54
#